data_4ed03aea67c88ff2ab03a1cb06cb196c
#
_entry.id   4ed03aea67c88ff2ab03a1cb06cb196c
#
_cell.length_a   1.000
_cell.length_b   1.000
_cell.length_c   1.000
_cell.angle_alpha   90.00
_cell.angle_beta   90.00
_cell.angle_gamma   90.00
#
_symmetry.space_group_name_H-M   'P 1'
#
loop_
_entity.id
_entity.type
_entity.pdbx_description
1 polymer ?
#
loop_
_entity_poly.entity_id
_entity_poly.type
_entity_poly.pdbx_seq_one_letter_code
_entity_poly.pdbx_strand_id
1 'polypeptide(L)'
;MKRLKLSILVVAAVALCANQAWAQDHHHAKDDYKPSVYTSTSGGEHKHSDTKSHKHAMRDYTETHRTGFQQSHIPQFIFTTPDNRFSLALGGSVTLRTSYDFGGAVDNIDFVSYDIPMSSSYASKQRVMMDASTSRVFMKAIVNSNHLGRVVIYTDMDFRGGAEFSYIPRLRSAYMQFKGLTIGRDVTTFCDLDAAPTTIDFQGPNAYNFAFNEMIRYECNAVKDFSFVVAAERPSVNATYGENFSAVMQRVPDGIAYVQYKFGREKSSHLRLSGVVRDMYLHNKLNGKNTTQVGWGVQLSGHIEATRWVDIYMNGVYGKGITPYIQDLSGSPYDFCYNPEDRTKVETLPMWGWQAAAQVNIMPGRLWVAAGYSMVGLDKENGYISDSQYSRGQYVFANAFYNLTPNLTFAVEYLYGSRKDMNDSQNSANRLNIQAQYRF
;
A
#
# COMPACT_ATOMS: atom_id res chain seq x y z
N MET A 1 -28.59 -18.37 13.96
CA MET A 1 -29.02 -18.98 12.69
C MET A 1 -29.99 -18.13 11.84
N LYS A 2 -30.99 -17.40 12.37
CA LYS A 2 -31.90 -16.55 11.56
C LYS A 2 -31.21 -15.30 10.96
N ARG A 3 -30.21 -14.72 11.63
CA ARG A 3 -29.47 -13.49 11.13
C ARG A 3 -28.47 -13.80 10.03
N LEU A 4 -27.86 -14.98 9.99
CA LEU A 4 -26.97 -15.41 8.91
C LEU A 4 -27.69 -15.57 7.57
N LYS A 5 -28.98 -15.94 7.60
CA LYS A 5 -29.82 -16.08 6.39
C LYS A 5 -30.13 -14.73 5.71
N LEU A 6 -30.19 -13.63 6.47
CA LEU A 6 -30.49 -12.30 5.90
C LEU A 6 -29.25 -11.74 5.15
N SER A 7 -28.05 -11.97 5.68
CA SER A 7 -26.80 -11.54 5.01
C SER A 7 -26.53 -12.30 3.70
N ILE A 8 -26.86 -13.59 3.68
CA ILE A 8 -26.78 -14.42 2.45
C ILE A 8 -27.82 -13.99 1.43
N LEU A 9 -28.98 -13.51 1.85
CA LEU A 9 -30.06 -13.04 0.96
C LEU A 9 -29.68 -11.71 0.25
N VAL A 10 -28.96 -10.81 0.93
CA VAL A 10 -28.49 -9.56 0.33
C VAL A 10 -27.41 -9.82 -0.72
N VAL A 11 -26.48 -10.73 -0.45
CA VAL A 11 -25.46 -11.16 -1.42
C VAL A 11 -26.08 -11.87 -2.63
N ALA A 12 -27.10 -12.71 -2.39
CA ALA A 12 -27.86 -13.37 -3.46
C ALA A 12 -28.70 -12.39 -4.28
N ALA A 13 -29.25 -11.34 -3.67
CA ALA A 13 -30.03 -10.31 -4.38
C ALA A 13 -29.15 -9.44 -5.27
N VAL A 14 -27.92 -9.10 -4.84
CA VAL A 14 -26.94 -8.39 -5.66
C VAL A 14 -26.49 -9.26 -6.86
N ALA A 15 -26.28 -10.55 -6.64
CA ALA A 15 -25.93 -11.50 -7.70
C ALA A 15 -27.08 -11.72 -8.71
N LEU A 16 -28.35 -11.69 -8.25
CA LEU A 16 -29.55 -11.83 -9.11
C LEU A 16 -29.82 -10.56 -9.95
N CYS A 17 -29.61 -9.38 -9.37
CA CYS A 17 -29.70 -8.12 -10.13
C CYS A 17 -28.60 -8.02 -11.20
N ALA A 18 -27.41 -8.54 -10.97
CA ALA A 18 -26.35 -8.63 -11.94
C ALA A 18 -26.71 -9.54 -13.13
N ASN A 19 -27.45 -10.64 -12.89
CA ASN A 19 -27.87 -11.56 -13.94
C ASN A 19 -28.95 -11.02 -14.86
N GLN A 20 -29.83 -10.11 -14.38
CA GLN A 20 -30.87 -9.53 -15.25
C GLN A 20 -30.34 -8.42 -16.19
N ALA A 21 -29.27 -7.71 -15.78
CA ALA A 21 -28.57 -6.78 -16.66
C ALA A 21 -27.73 -7.48 -17.76
N TRP A 22 -27.51 -8.78 -17.62
CA TRP A 22 -26.63 -9.60 -18.47
C TRP A 22 -27.29 -10.14 -19.75
N ALA A 23 -28.62 -10.14 -19.83
CA ALA A 23 -29.34 -10.76 -20.93
C ALA A 23 -29.39 -9.90 -22.22
N GLN A 24 -28.90 -8.66 -22.20
CA GLN A 24 -29.00 -7.74 -23.34
C GLN A 24 -27.70 -7.42 -24.09
N ASP A 25 -26.50 -7.82 -23.57
CA ASP A 25 -25.23 -7.39 -24.21
C ASP A 25 -24.22 -8.54 -24.43
N HIS A 26 -24.61 -9.54 -25.23
CA HIS A 26 -23.69 -10.65 -25.58
C HIS A 26 -22.78 -10.40 -26.80
N HIS A 27 -22.69 -9.19 -27.35
CA HIS A 27 -21.94 -8.99 -28.60
C HIS A 27 -20.68 -8.09 -28.56
N HIS A 28 -20.31 -7.46 -27.44
CA HIS A 28 -19.11 -6.58 -27.42
C HIS A 28 -18.22 -6.74 -26.18
N ALA A 29 -17.73 -7.95 -25.92
CA ALA A 29 -16.75 -8.21 -24.83
C ALA A 29 -15.29 -8.07 -25.29
N LYS A 30 -14.97 -7.19 -26.23
CA LYS A 30 -13.61 -6.87 -26.70
C LYS A 30 -13.34 -5.38 -26.90
N ASP A 31 -14.14 -4.52 -26.36
CA ASP A 31 -13.78 -3.11 -26.36
C ASP A 31 -12.75 -2.86 -25.24
N ASP A 32 -11.47 -3.01 -25.63
CA ASP A 32 -10.36 -2.49 -24.85
C ASP A 32 -10.66 -1.03 -24.50
N TYR A 33 -10.84 -0.74 -23.21
CA TYR A 33 -10.98 0.63 -22.72
C TYR A 33 -9.82 1.46 -23.24
N LYS A 34 -10.12 2.41 -24.14
CA LYS A 34 -9.14 3.36 -24.68
C LYS A 34 -9.40 4.73 -24.07
N PRO A 35 -8.41 5.35 -23.41
CA PRO A 35 -8.55 6.71 -22.92
C PRO A 35 -8.83 7.67 -24.08
N SER A 36 -9.65 8.67 -23.82
CA SER A 36 -9.86 9.77 -24.76
C SER A 36 -8.64 10.69 -24.74
N VAL A 37 -7.96 10.82 -25.86
CA VAL A 37 -6.81 11.72 -26.02
C VAL A 37 -7.23 12.96 -26.78
N TYR A 38 -6.98 14.12 -26.19
CA TYR A 38 -7.27 15.43 -26.76
C TYR A 38 -5.99 16.13 -27.16
N THR A 39 -5.90 16.61 -28.40
CA THR A 39 -4.79 17.44 -28.89
C THR A 39 -5.19 18.91 -28.83
N SER A 40 -4.40 19.72 -28.14
CA SER A 40 -4.57 21.17 -28.15
C SER A 40 -4.16 21.72 -29.51
N THR A 41 -5.11 22.25 -30.27
CA THR A 41 -4.82 23.05 -31.47
C THR A 41 -5.01 24.52 -31.13
N SER A 42 -4.11 25.38 -31.55
CA SER A 42 -4.22 26.85 -31.45
C SER A 42 -5.27 27.34 -32.43
N GLY A 43 -6.57 27.09 -32.16
CA GLY A 43 -7.63 27.48 -33.08
C GLY A 43 -8.95 26.78 -32.87
N GLY A 44 -9.34 26.47 -31.67
CA GLY A 44 -10.75 26.24 -31.28
C GLY A 44 -11.48 25.00 -31.81
N GLU A 45 -10.91 24.15 -32.62
CA GLU A 45 -11.52 22.89 -33.05
C GLU A 45 -10.89 21.68 -32.35
N HIS A 46 -11.63 21.06 -31.46
CA HIS A 46 -11.28 19.75 -30.88
C HIS A 46 -11.58 18.64 -31.89
N LYS A 47 -10.60 18.24 -32.68
CA LYS A 47 -10.73 17.06 -33.53
C LYS A 47 -10.31 15.81 -32.74
N HIS A 48 -11.21 14.87 -32.59
CA HIS A 48 -10.93 13.48 -32.25
C HIS A 48 -10.12 12.90 -33.44
N SER A 49 -8.79 12.91 -33.36
CA SER A 49 -7.96 12.39 -34.44
C SER A 49 -7.07 11.25 -33.95
N ASP A 50 -7.13 10.12 -34.64
CA ASP A 50 -6.18 9.00 -34.58
C ASP A 50 -4.79 9.39 -35.15
N THR A 51 -4.26 10.53 -34.72
CA THR A 51 -3.00 11.08 -35.22
C THR A 51 -1.80 10.38 -34.57
N LYS A 52 -0.62 10.52 -35.18
CA LYS A 52 0.67 10.05 -34.60
C LYS A 52 0.88 10.57 -33.17
N SER A 53 0.41 11.76 -32.87
CA SER A 53 0.43 12.43 -31.56
C SER A 53 -0.32 11.62 -30.48
N HIS A 54 -1.49 11.10 -30.82
CA HIS A 54 -2.31 10.26 -29.95
C HIS A 54 -1.57 8.96 -29.56
N LYS A 55 -1.03 8.25 -30.55
CA LYS A 55 -0.28 7.02 -30.32
C LYS A 55 0.99 7.24 -29.47
N HIS A 56 1.65 8.39 -29.66
CA HIS A 56 2.81 8.76 -28.86
C HIS A 56 2.45 9.02 -27.39
N ALA A 57 1.42 9.85 -27.13
CA ALA A 57 0.98 10.14 -25.77
C ALA A 57 0.55 8.86 -25.01
N MET A 58 -0.18 7.96 -25.69
CA MET A 58 -0.56 6.67 -25.12
C MET A 58 0.64 5.79 -24.80
N ARG A 59 1.62 5.69 -25.73
CA ARG A 59 2.84 4.95 -25.50
C ARG A 59 3.63 5.50 -24.31
N ASP A 60 3.85 6.81 -24.29
CA ASP A 60 4.59 7.48 -23.21
C ASP A 60 3.90 7.27 -21.85
N TYR A 61 2.56 7.32 -21.83
CA TYR A 61 1.81 7.03 -20.63
C TYR A 61 1.99 5.56 -20.19
N THR A 62 1.84 4.59 -21.09
CA THR A 62 1.95 3.16 -20.79
C THR A 62 3.35 2.78 -20.32
N GLU A 63 4.40 3.27 -21.00
CA GLU A 63 5.80 3.01 -20.64
C GLU A 63 6.22 3.61 -19.30
N THR A 64 5.55 4.66 -18.85
CA THR A 64 5.82 5.32 -17.56
C THR A 64 4.82 4.93 -16.47
N HIS A 65 3.85 4.06 -16.79
CA HIS A 65 2.89 3.59 -15.78
C HIS A 65 3.59 2.60 -14.85
N ARG A 66 3.42 2.81 -13.55
CA ARG A 66 3.85 1.84 -12.53
C ARG A 66 2.70 0.90 -12.24
N THR A 67 2.98 -0.39 -12.23
CA THR A 67 2.04 -1.43 -11.78
C THR A 67 1.99 -1.46 -10.25
N GLY A 68 0.94 -2.05 -9.71
CA GLY A 68 0.80 -2.29 -8.29
C GLY A 68 -0.42 -1.60 -7.66
N PHE A 69 -0.77 -2.06 -6.48
CA PHE A 69 -1.94 -1.68 -5.69
C PHE A 69 -2.11 -0.16 -5.47
N GLN A 70 -1.00 0.59 -5.45
CA GLN A 70 -1.02 1.99 -5.09
C GLN A 70 -1.19 2.96 -6.26
N GLN A 71 -1.09 2.47 -7.49
CA GLN A 71 -1.28 3.34 -8.64
C GLN A 71 -2.68 3.20 -9.24
N SER A 72 -3.25 4.34 -9.57
CA SER A 72 -4.50 4.38 -10.29
C SER A 72 -4.33 3.77 -11.68
N HIS A 73 -5.38 3.15 -12.19
CA HIS A 73 -5.41 2.61 -13.54
C HIS A 73 -5.26 3.71 -14.61
N ILE A 74 -5.29 3.30 -15.86
CA ILE A 74 -5.21 4.19 -17.02
C ILE A 74 -6.21 5.34 -16.85
N PRO A 75 -5.79 6.62 -16.97
CA PRO A 75 -6.69 7.76 -16.84
C PRO A 75 -7.66 7.81 -17.99
N GLN A 76 -8.83 8.33 -17.75
CA GLN A 76 -9.85 8.50 -18.80
C GLN A 76 -9.48 9.61 -19.77
N PHE A 77 -8.72 10.62 -19.32
CA PHE A 77 -8.41 11.81 -20.10
C PHE A 77 -6.90 12.03 -20.19
N ILE A 78 -6.39 12.18 -21.42
CA ILE A 78 -5.03 12.59 -21.71
C ILE A 78 -5.06 13.77 -22.67
N PHE A 79 -4.46 14.88 -22.24
CA PHE A 79 -4.27 16.09 -23.05
C PHE A 79 -2.84 16.11 -23.55
N THR A 80 -2.61 16.35 -24.83
CA THR A 80 -1.27 16.40 -25.41
C THR A 80 -1.10 17.60 -26.34
N THR A 81 0.12 18.12 -26.43
CA THR A 81 0.48 19.14 -27.45
C THR A 81 0.70 18.49 -28.81
N PRO A 82 0.51 19.21 -29.92
CA PRO A 82 0.71 18.66 -31.27
C PRO A 82 2.13 18.12 -31.53
N ASP A 83 3.14 18.70 -30.87
CA ASP A 83 4.54 18.31 -30.96
C ASP A 83 4.94 17.21 -29.96
N ASN A 84 4.00 16.71 -29.15
CA ASN A 84 4.20 15.71 -28.08
C ASN A 84 5.26 16.09 -27.03
N ARG A 85 5.58 17.37 -26.88
CA ARG A 85 6.51 17.83 -25.84
C ARG A 85 5.90 17.79 -24.46
N PHE A 86 4.57 17.94 -24.37
CA PHE A 86 3.87 17.92 -23.11
C PHE A 86 2.61 17.07 -23.23
N SER A 87 2.39 16.18 -22.26
CA SER A 87 1.14 15.44 -22.10
C SER A 87 0.70 15.48 -20.65
N LEU A 88 -0.58 15.67 -20.40
CA LEU A 88 -1.21 15.74 -19.09
C LEU A 88 -2.33 14.71 -19.00
N ALA A 89 -2.23 13.79 -18.05
CA ALA A 89 -3.26 12.83 -17.74
C ALA A 89 -3.93 13.17 -16.41
N LEU A 90 -5.26 13.13 -16.37
CA LEU A 90 -6.07 13.30 -15.18
C LEU A 90 -6.93 12.05 -14.99
N GLY A 91 -7.06 11.61 -13.75
CA GLY A 91 -7.89 10.46 -13.42
C GLY A 91 -8.08 10.31 -11.93
N GLY A 92 -8.81 9.28 -11.56
CA GLY A 92 -9.10 9.03 -10.17
C GLY A 92 -10.04 7.85 -9.97
N SER A 93 -10.56 7.75 -8.75
CA SER A 93 -11.61 6.80 -8.41
C SER A 93 -12.50 7.33 -7.30
N VAL A 94 -13.77 6.98 -7.38
CA VAL A 94 -14.71 7.10 -6.27
C VAL A 94 -14.91 5.72 -5.69
N THR A 95 -14.69 5.60 -4.38
CA THR A 95 -14.75 4.31 -3.66
C THR A 95 -15.68 4.46 -2.47
N LEU A 96 -16.64 3.53 -2.33
CA LEU A 96 -17.41 3.34 -1.12
C LEU A 96 -17.11 1.96 -0.56
N ARG A 97 -16.63 1.92 0.68
CA ARG A 97 -16.43 0.71 1.48
C ARG A 97 -17.45 0.68 2.61
N THR A 98 -18.10 -0.45 2.81
CA THR A 98 -18.93 -0.73 3.97
C THR A 98 -18.32 -1.90 4.72
N SER A 99 -18.06 -1.73 6.01
CA SER A 99 -17.44 -2.72 6.88
C SER A 99 -18.39 -3.09 8.02
N TYR A 100 -18.43 -4.36 8.39
CA TYR A 100 -19.17 -4.88 9.54
C TYR A 100 -18.24 -5.74 10.39
N ASP A 101 -17.94 -5.28 11.60
CA ASP A 101 -17.17 -6.03 12.59
C ASP A 101 -18.10 -6.90 13.43
N PHE A 102 -17.64 -8.13 13.74
CA PHE A 102 -18.37 -9.08 14.57
C PHE A 102 -17.40 -10.02 15.32
N GLY A 103 -17.76 -10.40 16.57
CA GLY A 103 -16.88 -11.21 17.42
C GLY A 103 -15.62 -10.47 17.89
N GLY A 104 -15.70 -9.16 17.99
CA GLY A 104 -14.64 -8.20 18.25
C GLY A 104 -14.64 -7.10 17.17
N ALA A 105 -14.55 -5.84 17.57
CA ALA A 105 -14.48 -4.69 16.67
C ALA A 105 -13.14 -4.03 16.83
N VAL A 106 -12.46 -3.75 15.71
CA VAL A 106 -11.24 -2.96 15.68
C VAL A 106 -11.63 -1.49 15.70
N ASP A 107 -11.09 -0.71 16.65
CA ASP A 107 -11.35 0.73 16.72
C ASP A 107 -10.47 1.49 15.72
N ASN A 108 -10.61 1.11 14.47
CA ASN A 108 -9.91 1.70 13.33
C ASN A 108 -10.72 1.44 12.05
N ILE A 109 -10.71 2.41 11.14
CA ILE A 109 -11.34 2.29 9.81
C ILE A 109 -10.69 1.17 8.98
N ASP A 110 -9.39 0.93 9.17
CA ASP A 110 -8.66 -0.20 8.62
C ASP A 110 -8.64 -1.36 9.61
N PHE A 111 -8.34 -2.56 9.11
CA PHE A 111 -8.27 -3.74 9.97
C PHE A 111 -6.83 -3.95 10.49
N VAL A 112 -6.45 -3.14 11.49
CA VAL A 112 -5.12 -3.16 12.10
C VAL A 112 -5.10 -4.15 13.26
N SER A 113 -4.31 -5.22 13.18
CA SER A 113 -4.26 -6.23 14.23
C SER A 113 -3.69 -5.70 15.54
N TYR A 114 -2.82 -4.69 15.50
CA TYR A 114 -2.32 -3.96 16.66
C TYR A 114 -3.43 -3.27 17.46
N ASP A 115 -4.48 -2.80 16.79
CA ASP A 115 -5.58 -2.05 17.40
C ASP A 115 -6.73 -2.95 17.89
N ILE A 116 -6.60 -4.27 17.82
CA ILE A 116 -7.59 -5.19 18.37
C ILE A 116 -7.63 -5.01 19.90
N PRO A 117 -8.78 -4.64 20.49
CA PRO A 117 -8.90 -4.41 21.93
C PRO A 117 -8.61 -5.67 22.74
N MET A 118 -7.75 -5.56 23.76
CA MET A 118 -7.43 -6.69 24.65
C MET A 118 -8.51 -6.93 25.73
N SER A 119 -9.35 -5.94 25.99
CA SER A 119 -10.50 -6.08 26.89
C SER A 119 -11.77 -6.38 26.10
N SER A 120 -12.46 -7.49 26.36
CA SER A 120 -13.77 -7.77 25.78
C SER A 120 -14.85 -6.94 26.46
N SER A 121 -15.11 -5.75 25.94
CA SER A 121 -16.25 -4.93 26.34
C SER A 121 -17.45 -5.25 25.44
N TYR A 122 -18.67 -5.17 25.99
CA TYR A 122 -19.88 -5.31 25.18
C TYR A 122 -19.97 -4.21 24.09
N ALA A 123 -19.33 -3.07 24.29
CA ALA A 123 -19.30 -1.94 23.38
C ALA A 123 -18.46 -2.21 22.12
N SER A 124 -17.49 -3.13 22.19
CA SER A 124 -16.59 -3.45 21.08
C SER A 124 -16.89 -4.80 20.40
N LYS A 125 -18.12 -5.29 20.48
CA LYS A 125 -18.49 -6.59 19.88
C LYS A 125 -18.90 -6.51 18.42
N GLN A 126 -19.54 -5.41 18.02
CA GLN A 126 -20.10 -5.23 16.68
C GLN A 126 -20.00 -3.75 16.29
N ARG A 127 -19.64 -3.49 15.02
CA ARG A 127 -19.57 -2.14 14.49
C ARG A 127 -19.89 -2.14 12.99
N VAL A 128 -20.69 -1.17 12.54
CA VAL A 128 -20.88 -0.86 11.12
C VAL A 128 -20.13 0.42 10.80
N MET A 129 -19.41 0.42 9.69
CA MET A 129 -18.73 1.61 9.18
C MET A 129 -19.00 1.76 7.69
N MET A 130 -19.11 3.00 7.22
CA MET A 130 -19.14 3.35 5.79
C MET A 130 -18.10 4.41 5.53
N ASP A 131 -17.22 4.16 4.58
CA ASP A 131 -16.06 4.99 4.30
C ASP A 131 -15.87 5.24 2.80
N ALA A 132 -15.65 6.50 2.44
CA ALA A 132 -15.32 6.94 1.09
C ALA A 132 -13.94 7.60 1.00
N SER A 133 -13.15 7.61 2.09
CA SER A 133 -11.88 8.34 2.20
C SER A 133 -10.77 7.77 1.30
N THR A 134 -10.93 6.54 0.81
CA THR A 134 -10.02 5.91 -0.16
C THR A 134 -10.28 6.33 -1.61
N SER A 135 -11.28 7.20 -1.86
CA SER A 135 -11.44 7.86 -3.16
C SER A 135 -10.18 8.66 -3.49
N ARG A 136 -9.79 8.69 -4.76
CA ARG A 136 -8.50 9.24 -5.21
C ARG A 136 -8.67 10.19 -6.38
N VAL A 137 -7.75 11.16 -6.46
CA VAL A 137 -7.53 12.00 -7.63
C VAL A 137 -6.03 12.04 -7.92
N PHE A 138 -5.64 11.85 -9.18
CA PHE A 138 -4.26 11.96 -9.58
C PHE A 138 -4.09 12.80 -10.85
N MET A 139 -2.88 13.35 -10.97
CA MET A 139 -2.40 14.06 -12.15
C MET A 139 -1.03 13.50 -12.52
N LYS A 140 -0.82 13.22 -13.80
CA LYS A 140 0.46 12.80 -14.35
C LYS A 140 0.81 13.64 -15.58
N ALA A 141 1.86 14.44 -15.47
CA ALA A 141 2.41 15.16 -16.61
C ALA A 141 3.66 14.47 -17.13
N ILE A 142 3.81 14.39 -18.44
CA ILE A 142 4.99 13.89 -19.13
C ILE A 142 5.55 15.00 -20.01
N VAL A 143 6.80 15.37 -19.76
CA VAL A 143 7.51 16.43 -20.50
C VAL A 143 8.69 15.82 -21.23
N ASN A 144 8.69 15.88 -22.55
CA ASN A 144 9.81 15.44 -23.38
C ASN A 144 10.80 16.60 -23.57
N SER A 145 11.84 16.65 -22.71
CA SER A 145 12.87 17.69 -22.68
C SER A 145 14.07 17.32 -23.54
N ASN A 146 14.66 18.29 -24.26
CA ASN A 146 15.87 18.07 -25.05
C ASN A 146 17.09 17.73 -24.18
N HIS A 147 17.15 18.19 -22.92
CA HIS A 147 18.31 18.00 -22.03
C HIS A 147 18.13 16.83 -21.05
N LEU A 148 16.95 16.71 -20.46
CA LEU A 148 16.66 15.71 -19.43
C LEU A 148 16.04 14.42 -20.00
N GLY A 149 15.64 14.42 -21.28
CA GLY A 149 14.85 13.36 -21.86
C GLY A 149 13.41 13.42 -21.37
N ARG A 150 12.79 12.27 -21.18
CA ARG A 150 11.43 12.17 -20.64
C ARG A 150 11.42 12.46 -19.14
N VAL A 151 10.70 13.50 -18.73
CA VAL A 151 10.45 13.86 -17.32
C VAL A 151 9.01 13.53 -16.99
N VAL A 152 8.79 12.74 -15.95
CA VAL A 152 7.47 12.42 -15.41
C VAL A 152 7.26 13.24 -14.14
N ILE A 153 6.13 13.93 -14.04
CA ILE A 153 5.66 14.60 -12.84
C ILE A 153 4.36 13.91 -12.43
N TYR A 154 4.30 13.41 -11.22
CA TYR A 154 3.13 12.69 -10.71
C TYR A 154 2.68 13.26 -9.38
N THR A 155 1.38 13.45 -9.23
CA THR A 155 0.75 13.86 -7.97
C THR A 155 -0.52 13.05 -7.76
N ASP A 156 -0.71 12.56 -6.54
CA ASP A 156 -1.81 11.70 -6.15
C ASP A 156 -2.24 12.01 -4.72
N MET A 157 -3.56 12.09 -4.50
CA MET A 157 -4.15 12.35 -3.19
C MET A 157 -5.36 11.47 -2.94
N ASP A 158 -5.57 11.14 -1.66
CA ASP A 158 -6.81 10.58 -1.12
C ASP A 158 -7.40 11.52 -0.03
N PHE A 159 -8.45 11.09 0.66
CA PHE A 159 -9.13 11.89 1.68
C PHE A 159 -8.93 11.33 3.10
N ARG A 160 -7.73 10.82 3.39
CA ARG A 160 -7.35 10.21 4.69
C ARG A 160 -6.37 11.07 5.49
N GLY A 161 -6.39 12.38 5.30
CA GLY A 161 -5.40 13.32 5.87
C GLY A 161 -5.65 13.77 7.30
N GLY A 162 -6.68 13.33 7.96
CA GLY A 162 -7.00 13.72 9.34
C GLY A 162 -7.50 12.56 10.18
N ALA A 163 -8.27 12.87 11.22
CA ALA A 163 -8.98 11.86 11.99
C ALA A 163 -9.94 11.07 11.09
N GLU A 164 -10.31 9.87 11.51
CA GLU A 164 -11.29 9.06 10.80
C GLU A 164 -12.55 9.86 10.47
N PHE A 165 -13.08 9.66 9.27
CA PHE A 165 -14.27 10.33 8.73
C PHE A 165 -14.17 11.87 8.60
N SER A 166 -12.96 12.47 8.74
CA SER A 166 -12.75 13.89 8.50
C SER A 166 -12.72 14.27 7.02
N TYR A 167 -12.39 13.31 6.15
CA TYR A 167 -12.25 13.48 4.69
C TYR A 167 -11.29 14.61 4.27
N ILE A 168 -10.27 14.87 5.10
CA ILE A 168 -9.23 15.86 4.76
C ILE A 168 -8.33 15.28 3.65
N PRO A 169 -8.03 16.04 2.59
CA PRO A 169 -7.10 15.60 1.54
C PRO A 169 -5.72 15.24 2.12
N ARG A 170 -5.17 14.09 1.68
CA ARG A 170 -3.83 13.64 2.04
C ARG A 170 -2.99 13.48 0.77
N LEU A 171 -1.85 14.15 0.73
CA LEU A 171 -0.87 13.93 -0.31
C LEU A 171 -0.23 12.54 -0.15
N ARG A 172 -0.46 11.66 -1.12
CA ARG A 172 0.12 10.31 -1.17
C ARG A 172 1.48 10.37 -1.86
N SER A 173 1.47 10.73 -3.13
CA SER A 173 2.68 10.87 -3.94
C SER A 173 2.72 12.25 -4.58
N ALA A 174 3.91 12.84 -4.64
CA ALA A 174 4.23 14.03 -5.41
C ALA A 174 5.72 13.96 -5.76
N TYR A 175 6.03 13.58 -6.99
CA TYR A 175 7.43 13.41 -7.40
C TYR A 175 7.67 13.81 -8.85
N MET A 176 8.93 14.07 -9.17
CA MET A 176 9.46 14.11 -10.53
C MET A 176 10.43 12.95 -10.75
N GLN A 177 10.40 12.39 -11.97
CA GLN A 177 11.29 11.28 -12.36
C GLN A 177 11.89 11.52 -13.73
N PHE A 178 13.19 11.32 -13.85
CA PHE A 178 13.95 11.40 -15.12
C PHE A 178 15.26 10.61 -15.03
N LYS A 179 15.63 9.92 -16.09
CA LYS A 179 16.89 9.15 -16.19
C LYS A 179 17.19 8.26 -14.97
N GLY A 180 16.17 7.59 -14.43
CA GLY A 180 16.29 6.72 -13.24
C GLY A 180 16.26 7.47 -11.89
N LEU A 181 16.39 8.80 -11.87
CA LEU A 181 16.30 9.61 -10.66
C LEU A 181 14.85 9.96 -10.36
N THR A 182 14.39 9.70 -9.13
CA THR A 182 13.08 10.12 -8.58
C THR A 182 13.35 11.05 -7.39
N ILE A 183 12.72 12.23 -7.39
CA ILE A 183 12.82 13.22 -6.30
C ILE A 183 11.42 13.64 -5.90
N GLY A 184 11.12 13.58 -4.61
CA GLY A 184 9.84 14.01 -4.06
C GLY A 184 9.31 13.05 -3.01
N ARG A 185 7.99 12.93 -2.91
CA ARG A 185 7.29 12.03 -2.00
C ARG A 185 6.68 10.87 -2.75
N ASP A 186 6.91 9.65 -2.28
CA ASP A 186 6.36 8.43 -2.87
C ASP A 186 6.31 7.31 -1.83
N VAL A 187 5.83 6.15 -2.21
CA VAL A 187 5.94 4.94 -1.39
C VAL A 187 7.41 4.61 -1.16
N THR A 188 7.75 4.26 0.08
CA THR A 188 9.11 3.91 0.48
C THR A 188 9.74 2.90 -0.45
N THR A 189 11.02 3.07 -0.72
CA THR A 189 11.82 2.16 -1.54
C THR A 189 11.94 0.77 -0.91
N PHE A 190 11.75 0.66 0.42
CA PHE A 190 11.76 -0.62 1.12
C PHE A 190 10.53 -1.47 0.80
N CYS A 191 9.40 -0.85 0.42
CA CYS A 191 8.17 -1.52 0.05
C CYS A 191 8.25 -2.15 -1.34
N ASP A 192 7.76 -3.37 -1.49
CA ASP A 192 7.55 -4.03 -2.77
C ASP A 192 6.05 -4.02 -3.11
N LEU A 193 5.62 -3.01 -3.87
CA LEU A 193 4.22 -2.81 -4.23
C LEU A 193 3.63 -3.98 -5.02
N ASP A 194 4.44 -4.62 -5.86
CA ASP A 194 4.00 -5.72 -6.72
C ASP A 194 3.88 -7.05 -5.96
N ALA A 195 4.43 -7.14 -4.73
CA ALA A 195 4.30 -8.29 -3.85
C ALA A 195 3.08 -8.22 -2.91
N ALA A 196 2.25 -7.17 -3.02
CA ALA A 196 1.03 -7.04 -2.24
C ALA A 196 -0.16 -7.69 -2.94
N PRO A 197 -0.90 -8.59 -2.29
CA PRO A 197 -2.18 -9.07 -2.79
C PRO A 197 -3.22 -7.94 -2.79
N THR A 198 -4.21 -8.03 -3.68
CA THR A 198 -5.31 -7.06 -3.71
C THR A 198 -6.27 -7.32 -2.54
N THR A 199 -6.55 -6.29 -1.73
CA THR A 199 -7.50 -6.31 -0.60
C THR A 199 -8.46 -5.12 -0.68
N ILE A 200 -9.66 -5.25 -0.09
CA ILE A 200 -10.56 -4.11 0.16
C ILE A 200 -10.04 -3.29 1.33
N ASP A 201 -9.52 -3.97 2.34
CA ASP A 201 -8.86 -3.32 3.47
C ASP A 201 -7.65 -2.51 2.98
N PHE A 202 -7.63 -1.22 3.32
CA PHE A 202 -6.55 -0.34 2.88
C PHE A 202 -5.23 -0.68 3.57
N GLN A 203 -5.28 -1.15 4.83
CA GLN A 203 -4.12 -1.66 5.54
C GLN A 203 -3.51 -2.85 4.78
N GLY A 204 -4.33 -3.80 4.36
CA GLY A 204 -3.88 -5.06 3.79
C GLY A 204 -3.16 -5.94 4.81
N PRO A 205 -2.37 -6.92 4.35
CA PRO A 205 -1.63 -7.82 5.23
C PRO A 205 -0.72 -7.06 6.20
N ASN A 206 -0.79 -7.37 7.48
CA ASN A 206 -0.15 -6.62 8.56
C ASN A 206 1.40 -6.62 8.52
N ALA A 207 2.03 -7.60 7.86
CA ALA A 207 3.48 -7.66 7.65
C ALA A 207 3.97 -6.89 6.41
N TYR A 208 3.08 -6.22 5.69
CA TYR A 208 3.45 -5.44 4.53
C TYR A 208 4.28 -4.20 4.92
N ASN A 209 5.15 -3.72 4.04
CA ASN A 209 6.16 -2.71 4.37
C ASN A 209 5.82 -1.33 3.77
N PHE A 210 4.58 -0.88 3.94
CA PHE A 210 4.06 0.29 3.28
C PHE A 210 4.23 1.57 4.11
N ALA A 211 4.85 2.59 3.53
CA ALA A 211 4.92 3.95 4.07
C ALA A 211 5.05 4.96 2.93
N PHE A 212 4.64 6.22 3.16
CA PHE A 212 4.91 7.34 2.25
C PHE A 212 6.02 8.20 2.81
N ASN A 213 7.12 8.37 2.07
CA ASN A 213 8.27 9.16 2.49
C ASN A 213 8.70 10.17 1.43
N GLU A 214 9.25 11.28 1.86
CA GLU A 214 10.04 12.19 1.02
C GLU A 214 11.39 11.52 0.76
N MET A 215 11.82 11.52 -0.53
CA MET A 215 12.99 10.76 -0.93
C MET A 215 13.73 11.34 -2.13
N ILE A 216 14.99 10.92 -2.22
CA ILE A 216 15.79 10.91 -3.46
C ILE A 216 16.14 9.45 -3.73
N ARG A 217 15.67 8.92 -4.85
CA ARG A 217 15.84 7.52 -5.26
C ARG A 217 16.45 7.43 -6.64
N TYR A 218 17.43 6.57 -6.81
CA TYR A 218 18.04 6.28 -8.11
C TYR A 218 17.89 4.82 -8.46
N GLU A 219 17.36 4.54 -9.63
CA GLU A 219 17.15 3.22 -10.21
C GLU A 219 18.09 3.01 -11.40
N CYS A 220 18.85 1.92 -11.38
CA CYS A 220 19.74 1.48 -12.42
C CYS A 220 19.28 0.15 -13.00
N ASN A 221 18.94 0.14 -14.27
CA ASN A 221 18.50 -1.02 -15.05
C ASN A 221 19.53 -1.43 -16.11
N ALA A 222 20.83 -1.21 -15.85
CA ALA A 222 21.90 -1.48 -16.82
C ALA A 222 22.13 -2.97 -17.10
N VAL A 223 21.71 -3.85 -16.16
CA VAL A 223 21.85 -5.31 -16.32
C VAL A 223 20.47 -5.87 -16.69
N LYS A 224 20.45 -6.68 -17.75
CA LYS A 224 19.21 -7.32 -18.22
C LYS A 224 18.57 -8.12 -17.10
N ASP A 225 17.25 -7.95 -16.92
CA ASP A 225 16.39 -8.62 -15.96
C ASP A 225 16.66 -8.25 -14.48
N PHE A 226 17.66 -7.41 -14.21
CA PHE A 226 17.96 -6.90 -12.87
C PHE A 226 17.70 -5.40 -12.77
N SER A 227 17.13 -5.00 -11.63
CA SER A 227 17.03 -3.60 -11.20
C SER A 227 17.80 -3.42 -9.90
N PHE A 228 18.63 -2.38 -9.82
CA PHE A 228 19.34 -1.98 -8.61
C PHE A 228 18.85 -0.59 -8.22
N VAL A 229 18.42 -0.43 -6.99
CA VAL A 229 17.89 0.85 -6.50
C VAL A 229 18.54 1.22 -5.19
N VAL A 230 18.85 2.51 -5.06
CA VAL A 230 19.30 3.13 -3.81
C VAL A 230 18.48 4.38 -3.54
N ALA A 231 18.18 4.65 -2.27
CA ALA A 231 17.43 5.81 -1.85
C ALA A 231 17.91 6.37 -0.52
N ALA A 232 17.72 7.70 -0.37
CA ALA A 232 17.78 8.41 0.88
C ALA A 232 16.36 8.92 1.19
N GLU A 233 15.79 8.51 2.32
CA GLU A 233 14.41 8.82 2.70
C GLU A 233 14.34 9.60 4.01
N ARG A 234 13.26 10.39 4.19
CA ARG A 234 13.04 11.15 5.42
C ARG A 234 12.92 10.21 6.61
N PRO A 235 13.76 10.36 7.65
CA PRO A 235 13.70 9.52 8.83
C PRO A 235 12.47 9.85 9.68
N SER A 236 11.84 8.82 10.23
CA SER A 236 10.76 8.94 11.23
C SER A 236 11.05 7.99 12.37
N VAL A 237 11.21 8.51 13.59
CA VAL A 237 11.57 7.74 14.78
C VAL A 237 10.44 7.80 15.79
N ASN A 238 9.90 6.63 16.16
CA ASN A 238 8.92 6.46 17.23
C ASN A 238 9.49 5.49 18.26
N ALA A 239 9.72 5.98 19.49
CA ALA A 239 10.44 5.22 20.50
C ALA A 239 9.97 5.51 21.92
N THR A 240 10.24 4.60 22.83
CA THR A 240 9.99 4.77 24.27
C THR A 240 11.25 5.27 24.95
N TYR A 241 11.32 6.58 25.20
CA TYR A 241 12.53 7.27 25.69
C TYR A 241 12.79 7.10 27.20
N GLY A 242 11.77 6.82 28.02
CA GLY A 242 11.88 6.87 29.46
C GLY A 242 12.20 8.26 29.99
N GLU A 243 12.73 8.35 31.23
CA GLU A 243 13.00 9.62 31.91
C GLU A 243 14.33 10.26 31.45
N ASN A 244 15.34 9.43 31.13
CA ASN A 244 16.73 9.86 30.92
C ASN A 244 17.05 10.19 29.46
N PHE A 245 16.12 9.97 28.55
CA PHE A 245 16.27 10.28 27.13
C PHE A 245 15.16 11.18 26.63
N SER A 246 15.37 11.80 25.48
CA SER A 246 14.34 12.59 24.80
C SER A 246 14.56 12.63 23.30
N ALA A 247 13.45 12.85 22.58
CA ALA A 247 13.46 13.02 21.13
C ALA A 247 14.22 14.28 20.74
N VAL A 248 14.94 14.20 19.63
CA VAL A 248 15.58 15.34 18.96
C VAL A 248 15.30 15.23 17.45
N MET A 249 15.56 16.32 16.73
CA MET A 249 15.45 16.30 15.27
C MET A 249 16.48 15.34 14.66
N GLN A 250 16.02 14.50 13.76
CA GLN A 250 16.87 13.55 13.05
C GLN A 250 17.81 14.28 12.08
N ARG A 251 19.04 13.79 11.90
CA ARG A 251 20.12 14.47 11.19
C ARG A 251 20.58 13.76 9.90
N VAL A 252 20.27 12.49 9.77
CA VAL A 252 20.68 11.64 8.64
C VAL A 252 19.44 10.97 8.06
N PRO A 253 19.25 10.97 6.73
CA PRO A 253 18.18 10.22 6.10
C PRO A 253 18.35 8.71 6.30
N ASP A 254 17.24 7.96 6.28
CA ASP A 254 17.26 6.51 6.23
C ASP A 254 17.82 6.08 4.86
N GLY A 255 18.83 5.19 4.86
CA GLY A 255 19.44 4.64 3.65
C GLY A 255 18.76 3.32 3.28
N ILE A 256 18.25 3.23 2.03
CA ILE A 256 17.55 2.05 1.54
C ILE A 256 18.17 1.61 0.22
N ALA A 257 18.28 0.29 0.03
CA ALA A 257 18.69 -0.28 -1.24
C ALA A 257 17.94 -1.58 -1.51
N TYR A 258 17.71 -1.89 -2.79
CA TYR A 258 17.26 -3.22 -3.19
C TYR A 258 17.87 -3.69 -4.50
N VAL A 259 17.91 -5.01 -4.67
CA VAL A 259 18.10 -5.68 -5.94
C VAL A 259 16.85 -6.50 -6.27
N GLN A 260 16.39 -6.38 -7.51
CA GLN A 260 15.22 -7.12 -8.01
C GLN A 260 15.60 -7.88 -9.26
N TYR A 261 15.22 -9.15 -9.32
CA TYR A 261 15.33 -10.02 -10.49
C TYR A 261 13.95 -10.30 -11.06
N LYS A 262 13.75 -9.99 -12.34
CA LYS A 262 12.52 -10.23 -13.09
C LYS A 262 12.65 -11.48 -13.96
N PHE A 263 11.67 -12.36 -13.92
CA PHE A 263 11.65 -13.61 -14.66
C PHE A 263 10.22 -13.98 -15.09
N GLY A 264 10.08 -15.16 -15.68
CA GLY A 264 8.79 -15.66 -16.15
C GLY A 264 8.37 -15.07 -17.48
N ARG A 265 7.12 -15.33 -17.85
CA ARG A 265 6.52 -14.87 -19.10
C ARG A 265 6.41 -13.34 -19.08
N GLU A 266 6.94 -12.69 -20.12
CA GLU A 266 6.92 -11.23 -20.23
C GLU A 266 7.47 -10.50 -19.00
N LYS A 267 8.28 -11.20 -18.17
CA LYS A 267 8.84 -10.69 -16.88
C LYS A 267 7.76 -10.29 -15.86
N SER A 268 6.65 -11.00 -15.85
CA SER A 268 5.54 -10.80 -14.94
C SER A 268 5.88 -11.18 -13.49
N SER A 269 6.87 -12.03 -13.29
CA SER A 269 7.33 -12.49 -11.98
C SER A 269 8.60 -11.78 -11.55
N HIS A 270 8.77 -11.59 -10.23
CA HIS A 270 10.00 -11.05 -9.68
C HIS A 270 10.29 -11.59 -8.27
N LEU A 271 11.55 -11.49 -7.89
CA LEU A 271 12.04 -11.60 -6.52
C LEU A 271 12.86 -10.35 -6.20
N ARG A 272 12.69 -9.80 -4.99
CA ARG A 272 13.38 -8.61 -4.52
C ARG A 272 13.98 -8.86 -3.14
N LEU A 273 15.26 -8.49 -3.00
CA LEU A 273 15.96 -8.39 -1.73
C LEU A 273 16.20 -6.93 -1.42
N SER A 274 15.66 -6.45 -0.30
CA SER A 274 15.76 -5.05 0.15
C SER A 274 16.48 -4.96 1.48
N GLY A 275 17.16 -3.83 1.73
CA GLY A 275 17.78 -3.51 3.00
C GLY A 275 17.53 -2.06 3.38
N VAL A 276 17.43 -1.79 4.69
CA VAL A 276 17.33 -0.45 5.28
C VAL A 276 18.32 -0.30 6.41
N VAL A 277 18.96 0.88 6.51
CA VAL A 277 19.82 1.28 7.63
C VAL A 277 19.40 2.67 8.07
N ARG A 278 19.32 2.87 9.39
CA ARG A 278 18.79 4.07 10.04
C ARG A 278 19.75 4.59 11.11
N ASP A 279 19.93 5.92 11.17
CA ASP A 279 20.63 6.63 12.25
C ASP A 279 19.57 7.33 13.14
N MET A 280 19.17 6.67 14.23
CA MET A 280 18.14 7.19 15.13
C MET A 280 18.79 8.03 16.24
N TYR A 281 18.67 9.35 16.11
CA TYR A 281 19.34 10.32 16.97
C TYR A 281 18.46 10.71 18.16
N LEU A 282 19.05 10.74 19.35
CA LEU A 282 18.36 11.00 20.61
C LEU A 282 19.25 11.76 21.59
N HIS A 283 18.65 12.46 22.56
CA HIS A 283 19.35 13.19 23.62
C HIS A 283 19.42 12.33 24.89
N ASN A 284 20.63 12.17 25.45
CA ASN A 284 20.87 11.57 26.75
C ASN A 284 21.01 12.68 27.83
N LYS A 285 20.00 12.80 28.67
CA LYS A 285 19.93 13.82 29.73
C LYS A 285 20.94 13.60 30.85
N LEU A 286 21.42 12.38 31.06
CA LEU A 286 22.39 12.01 32.11
C LEU A 286 23.76 12.67 31.89
N ASN A 287 24.17 12.74 30.63
CA ASN A 287 25.46 13.32 30.27
C ASN A 287 25.38 14.58 29.43
N GLY A 288 24.16 15.05 29.14
CA GLY A 288 23.89 16.26 28.35
C GLY A 288 24.32 16.16 26.88
N LYS A 289 24.54 14.95 26.36
CA LYS A 289 25.00 14.73 24.97
C LYS A 289 23.95 13.99 24.15
N ASN A 290 23.98 14.26 22.86
CA ASN A 290 23.20 13.48 21.91
C ASN A 290 23.96 12.20 21.54
N THR A 291 23.23 11.13 21.32
CA THR A 291 23.73 9.81 20.95
C THR A 291 22.90 9.22 19.82
N THR A 292 23.32 8.11 19.26
CA THR A 292 22.70 7.43 18.14
C THR A 292 22.39 5.98 18.48
N GLN A 293 21.22 5.51 18.03
CA GLN A 293 20.91 4.09 17.92
C GLN A 293 20.81 3.73 16.44
N VAL A 294 21.37 2.59 16.06
CA VAL A 294 21.33 2.10 14.69
C VAL A 294 20.15 1.15 14.52
N GLY A 295 19.24 1.49 13.60
CA GLY A 295 18.23 0.58 13.12
C GLY A 295 18.65 -0.08 11.81
N TRP A 296 18.22 -1.31 11.58
CA TRP A 296 18.47 -2.02 10.32
C TRP A 296 17.40 -3.06 10.06
N GLY A 297 17.17 -3.36 8.77
CA GLY A 297 16.25 -4.40 8.37
C GLY A 297 16.58 -4.97 7.01
N VAL A 298 16.15 -6.21 6.79
CA VAL A 298 16.23 -6.92 5.52
C VAL A 298 14.86 -7.48 5.16
N GLN A 299 14.56 -7.52 3.87
CA GLN A 299 13.30 -8.02 3.34
C GLN A 299 13.56 -8.85 2.10
N LEU A 300 12.88 -9.99 2.03
CA LEU A 300 12.74 -10.78 0.80
C LEU A 300 11.28 -10.76 0.40
N SER A 301 10.98 -10.33 -0.82
CA SER A 301 9.63 -10.23 -1.34
C SER A 301 9.54 -10.71 -2.78
N GLY A 302 8.35 -10.94 -3.26
CA GLY A 302 8.14 -11.28 -4.65
C GLY A 302 6.69 -11.57 -5.02
N HIS A 303 6.47 -11.50 -6.33
CA HIS A 303 5.26 -11.92 -7.00
C HIS A 303 5.63 -12.95 -8.06
N ILE A 304 4.90 -14.07 -8.09
CA ILE A 304 5.12 -15.16 -9.05
C ILE A 304 3.80 -15.44 -9.77
N GLU A 305 3.78 -15.18 -11.08
CA GLU A 305 2.74 -15.70 -11.96
C GLU A 305 3.01 -17.19 -12.20
N ALA A 306 2.50 -18.04 -11.29
CA ALA A 306 2.72 -19.50 -11.36
C ALA A 306 2.08 -20.10 -12.59
N THR A 307 0.91 -19.60 -12.99
CA THR A 307 0.23 -19.90 -14.24
C THR A 307 -0.55 -18.66 -14.70
N ARG A 308 -1.08 -18.64 -15.92
CA ARG A 308 -1.99 -17.58 -16.39
C ARG A 308 -3.24 -17.35 -15.50
N TRP A 309 -3.50 -18.27 -14.56
CA TRP A 309 -4.66 -18.25 -13.68
C TRP A 309 -4.31 -18.02 -12.22
N VAL A 310 -3.05 -18.22 -11.83
CA VAL A 310 -2.63 -18.24 -10.42
C VAL A 310 -1.44 -17.36 -10.21
N ASP A 311 -1.61 -16.37 -9.33
CA ASP A 311 -0.58 -15.47 -8.82
C ASP A 311 -0.27 -15.79 -7.36
N ILE A 312 1.00 -15.77 -6.99
CA ILE A 312 1.49 -15.98 -5.63
C ILE A 312 2.22 -14.71 -5.18
N TYR A 313 1.89 -14.23 -4.00
CA TYR A 313 2.49 -13.06 -3.36
C TYR A 313 3.19 -13.49 -2.08
N MET A 314 4.39 -12.99 -1.85
CA MET A 314 5.17 -13.32 -0.67
C MET A 314 5.99 -12.12 -0.19
N ASN A 315 6.15 -12.01 1.13
CA ASN A 315 7.01 -11.03 1.77
C ASN A 315 7.47 -11.57 3.12
N GLY A 316 8.74 -11.39 3.44
CA GLY A 316 9.31 -11.67 4.75
C GLY A 316 10.30 -10.59 5.12
N VAL A 317 10.17 -10.01 6.33
CA VAL A 317 11.00 -8.94 6.85
C VAL A 317 11.51 -9.30 8.24
N TYR A 318 12.74 -8.92 8.52
CA TYR A 318 13.36 -8.99 9.83
C TYR A 318 14.26 -7.79 10.05
N GLY A 319 14.27 -7.26 11.28
CA GLY A 319 15.18 -6.17 11.64
C GLY A 319 15.07 -5.74 13.09
N LYS A 320 15.80 -4.68 13.43
CA LYS A 320 15.75 -3.98 14.71
C LYS A 320 15.57 -2.50 14.48
N GLY A 321 14.62 -1.86 15.19
CA GLY A 321 14.38 -0.43 15.05
C GLY A 321 13.84 -0.02 13.69
N ILE A 322 12.93 -0.81 13.09
CA ILE A 322 12.33 -0.56 11.77
C ILE A 322 10.80 -0.44 11.84
N THR A 323 10.28 0.03 12.96
CA THR A 323 8.85 0.19 13.22
C THR A 323 8.07 0.84 12.07
N PRO A 324 8.54 1.96 11.45
CA PRO A 324 7.82 2.60 10.35
C PRO A 324 7.71 1.74 9.08
N TYR A 325 8.52 0.69 8.98
CA TYR A 325 8.62 -0.18 7.81
C TYR A 325 7.88 -1.53 7.99
N ILE A 326 7.11 -1.71 9.06
CA ILE A 326 6.19 -2.84 9.24
C ILE A 326 4.81 -2.26 9.50
N GLN A 327 3.85 -2.56 8.63
CA GLN A 327 2.54 -1.91 8.59
C GLN A 327 1.81 -1.93 9.95
N ASP A 328 1.75 -3.10 10.60
CA ASP A 328 1.05 -3.27 11.89
C ASP A 328 1.71 -2.53 13.05
N LEU A 329 3.02 -2.26 12.95
CA LEU A 329 3.79 -1.55 13.96
C LEU A 329 3.97 -0.06 13.65
N SER A 330 3.54 0.40 12.47
CA SER A 330 3.71 1.77 12.03
C SER A 330 3.02 2.74 13.00
N GLY A 331 3.79 3.71 13.51
CA GLY A 331 3.31 4.67 14.52
C GLY A 331 3.46 4.19 15.97
N SER A 332 3.75 2.92 16.24
CA SER A 332 4.01 2.42 17.59
C SER A 332 5.41 2.82 18.09
N PRO A 333 5.64 2.93 19.41
CA PRO A 333 6.88 3.46 19.97
C PRO A 333 7.98 2.41 20.19
N TYR A 334 8.22 1.54 19.19
CA TYR A 334 9.11 0.36 19.34
C TYR A 334 10.39 0.41 18.51
N ASP A 335 10.77 1.53 17.91
CA ASP A 335 12.07 1.66 17.25
C ASP A 335 13.21 1.35 18.22
N PHE A 336 13.13 1.90 19.43
CA PHE A 336 13.94 1.50 20.58
C PHE A 336 13.19 1.80 21.90
N CYS A 337 13.57 1.12 22.95
CA CYS A 337 13.05 1.33 24.30
C CYS A 337 14.18 1.55 25.30
N TYR A 338 13.90 2.32 26.37
CA TYR A 338 14.82 2.41 27.49
C TYR A 338 14.83 1.10 28.28
N ASN A 339 15.98 0.79 28.92
CA ASN A 339 16.06 -0.35 29.81
C ASN A 339 15.54 0.01 31.20
N PRO A 340 14.51 -0.65 31.74
CA PRO A 340 14.03 -0.40 33.10
C PRO A 340 15.04 -0.71 34.19
N GLU A 341 15.93 -1.69 33.97
CA GLU A 341 16.97 -2.12 34.92
C GLU A 341 18.22 -1.25 34.83
N ASP A 342 18.61 -0.84 33.60
CA ASP A 342 19.73 0.05 33.35
C ASP A 342 19.24 1.31 32.61
N ARG A 343 18.74 2.29 33.37
CA ARG A 343 18.19 3.55 32.85
C ARG A 343 19.20 4.41 32.09
N THR A 344 20.47 3.98 32.00
CA THR A 344 21.49 4.67 31.20
C THR A 344 21.52 4.25 29.75
N LYS A 345 20.74 3.22 29.35
CA LYS A 345 20.73 2.63 28.02
C LYS A 345 19.37 2.62 27.38
N VAL A 346 19.38 2.69 26.07
CA VAL A 346 18.26 2.35 25.18
C VAL A 346 18.69 1.26 24.22
N GLU A 347 17.77 0.44 23.76
CA GLU A 347 18.05 -0.66 22.85
C GLU A 347 16.98 -0.82 21.79
N THR A 348 17.40 -1.12 20.56
CA THR A 348 16.50 -1.41 19.43
C THR A 348 15.89 -2.79 19.60
N LEU A 349 14.59 -2.88 19.37
CA LEU A 349 13.85 -4.13 19.55
C LEU A 349 13.84 -4.96 18.28
N PRO A 350 14.01 -6.31 18.39
CA PRO A 350 13.84 -7.21 17.26
C PRO A 350 12.38 -7.27 16.84
N MET A 351 12.14 -7.15 15.53
CA MET A 351 10.82 -7.25 14.93
C MET A 351 10.90 -7.99 13.60
N TRP A 352 9.82 -8.69 13.29
CA TRP A 352 9.73 -9.47 12.07
C TRP A 352 8.29 -9.55 11.57
N GLY A 353 8.14 -9.89 10.31
CA GLY A 353 6.85 -10.16 9.72
C GLY A 353 6.97 -11.00 8.47
N TRP A 354 5.91 -11.70 8.13
CA TRP A 354 5.80 -12.41 6.87
C TRP A 354 4.36 -12.50 6.39
N GLN A 355 4.20 -12.61 5.09
CA GLN A 355 2.92 -12.85 4.45
C GLN A 355 3.07 -13.81 3.28
N ALA A 356 2.02 -14.57 3.03
CA ALA A 356 1.84 -15.37 1.83
C ALA A 356 0.38 -15.29 1.39
N ALA A 357 0.17 -15.12 0.09
CA ALA A 357 -1.16 -15.06 -0.49
C ALA A 357 -1.17 -15.68 -1.88
N ALA A 358 -2.34 -16.16 -2.28
CA ALA A 358 -2.59 -16.64 -3.63
C ALA A 358 -3.83 -15.95 -4.20
N GLN A 359 -3.78 -15.61 -5.48
CA GLN A 359 -4.89 -15.10 -6.27
C GLN A 359 -5.19 -16.07 -7.40
N VAL A 360 -6.48 -16.33 -7.62
CA VAL A 360 -6.96 -17.14 -8.75
C VAL A 360 -7.80 -16.25 -9.65
N ASN A 361 -7.35 -16.07 -10.89
CA ASN A 361 -8.03 -15.30 -11.92
C ASN A 361 -9.06 -16.20 -12.64
N ILE A 362 -10.27 -16.30 -12.08
CA ILE A 362 -11.36 -17.17 -12.60
C ILE A 362 -11.77 -16.72 -14.00
N MET A 363 -11.94 -15.42 -14.20
CA MET A 363 -12.11 -14.77 -15.49
C MET A 363 -11.08 -13.64 -15.58
N PRO A 364 -9.95 -13.82 -16.31
CA PRO A 364 -8.89 -12.83 -16.37
C PRO A 364 -9.41 -11.42 -16.70
N GLY A 365 -9.00 -10.43 -15.86
CA GLY A 365 -9.44 -9.05 -15.98
C GLY A 365 -10.87 -8.77 -15.50
N ARG A 366 -11.66 -9.79 -15.14
CA ARG A 366 -13.07 -9.62 -14.76
C ARG A 366 -13.45 -10.16 -13.39
N LEU A 367 -13.05 -11.40 -13.08
CA LEU A 367 -13.36 -12.03 -11.79
C LEU A 367 -12.12 -12.73 -11.25
N TRP A 368 -11.72 -12.36 -10.05
CA TRP A 368 -10.67 -13.05 -9.31
C TRP A 368 -11.02 -13.20 -7.84
N VAL A 369 -10.43 -14.19 -7.22
CA VAL A 369 -10.50 -14.45 -5.78
C VAL A 369 -9.09 -14.50 -5.24
N ALA A 370 -8.90 -14.02 -4.01
CA ALA A 370 -7.62 -14.11 -3.34
C ALA A 370 -7.81 -14.49 -1.87
N ALA A 371 -6.81 -15.17 -1.31
CA ALA A 371 -6.74 -15.46 0.10
C ALA A 371 -5.29 -15.44 0.55
N GLY A 372 -5.07 -15.07 1.81
CA GLY A 372 -3.73 -15.01 2.37
C GLY A 372 -3.71 -14.97 3.88
N TYR A 373 -2.49 -15.16 4.39
CA TYR A 373 -2.15 -15.12 5.80
C TYR A 373 -0.93 -14.23 5.99
N SER A 374 -0.94 -13.46 7.06
CA SER A 374 0.18 -12.61 7.46
C SER A 374 0.34 -12.60 8.98
N MET A 375 1.57 -12.45 9.43
CA MET A 375 1.92 -12.43 10.84
C MET A 375 3.05 -11.44 11.10
N VAL A 376 2.93 -10.68 12.19
CA VAL A 376 3.95 -9.75 12.69
C VAL A 376 4.33 -10.16 14.11
N GLY A 377 5.59 -10.05 14.44
CA GLY A 377 6.11 -10.27 15.78
C GLY A 377 7.06 -9.15 16.22
N LEU A 378 6.95 -8.82 17.51
CA LEU A 378 7.86 -7.98 18.25
C LEU A 378 8.38 -8.81 19.40
N ASP A 379 9.71 -8.97 19.51
CA ASP A 379 10.30 -9.82 20.53
C ASP A 379 10.86 -8.98 21.69
N LYS A 380 10.77 -9.54 22.90
CA LYS A 380 11.41 -8.95 24.08
C LYS A 380 12.93 -9.05 23.93
N GLU A 381 13.61 -8.02 24.37
CA GLU A 381 15.06 -8.05 24.57
C GLU A 381 15.39 -7.42 25.93
N ASN A 382 15.99 -8.21 26.82
CA ASN A 382 16.49 -7.75 28.12
C ASN A 382 15.47 -6.97 29.00
N GLY A 383 14.17 -7.34 28.97
CA GLY A 383 13.14 -6.71 29.80
C GLY A 383 12.66 -5.33 29.34
N TYR A 384 13.07 -4.86 28.17
CA TYR A 384 12.75 -3.51 27.66
C TYR A 384 11.27 -3.25 27.37
N ILE A 385 10.43 -4.27 27.29
CA ILE A 385 9.01 -4.16 27.00
C ILE A 385 8.18 -4.68 28.17
N SER A 386 7.15 -3.93 28.57
CA SER A 386 6.23 -4.39 29.61
C SER A 386 5.33 -5.53 29.11
N ASP A 387 4.83 -6.32 30.07
CA ASP A 387 4.01 -7.50 29.80
C ASP A 387 2.66 -7.19 29.11
N SER A 388 2.15 -5.98 29.23
CA SER A 388 0.90 -5.53 28.59
C SER A 388 1.10 -4.97 27.17
N GLN A 389 2.32 -5.00 26.64
CA GLN A 389 2.63 -4.48 25.30
C GLN A 389 2.41 -5.57 24.23
N TYR A 390 2.15 -5.10 23.02
CA TYR A 390 2.00 -5.94 21.84
C TYR A 390 3.19 -6.88 21.64
N SER A 391 2.91 -8.14 21.35
CA SER A 391 3.89 -9.16 20.98
C SER A 391 3.68 -9.68 19.56
N ARG A 392 2.45 -10.02 19.19
CA ARG A 392 2.15 -10.62 17.89
C ARG A 392 0.79 -10.23 17.36
N GLY A 393 0.71 -10.04 16.03
CA GLY A 393 -0.53 -9.89 15.30
C GLY A 393 -0.65 -10.88 14.16
N GLN A 394 -1.84 -11.42 13.97
CA GLN A 394 -2.19 -12.28 12.84
C GLN A 394 -3.25 -11.60 11.99
N TYR A 395 -3.17 -11.82 10.70
CA TYR A 395 -4.11 -11.28 9.72
C TYR A 395 -4.40 -12.35 8.66
N VAL A 396 -5.67 -12.66 8.48
CA VAL A 396 -6.17 -13.60 7.46
C VAL A 396 -7.17 -12.86 6.62
N PHE A 397 -7.10 -13.01 5.31
CA PHE A 397 -8.10 -12.48 4.41
C PHE A 397 -8.54 -13.51 3.37
N ALA A 398 -9.78 -13.38 2.92
CA ALA A 398 -10.30 -14.03 1.72
C ALA A 398 -11.26 -13.07 1.03
N ASN A 399 -11.09 -12.87 -0.27
CA ASN A 399 -11.88 -11.89 -1.02
C ASN A 399 -12.23 -12.36 -2.44
N ALA A 400 -13.19 -11.63 -3.02
CA ALA A 400 -13.57 -11.77 -4.42
C ALA A 400 -13.80 -10.36 -5.00
N PHE A 401 -13.28 -10.12 -6.20
CA PHE A 401 -13.44 -8.88 -6.96
C PHE A 401 -14.10 -9.18 -8.30
N TYR A 402 -15.06 -8.35 -8.68
CA TYR A 402 -15.77 -8.46 -9.94
C TYR A 402 -15.83 -7.11 -10.66
N ASN A 403 -15.23 -7.03 -11.83
CA ASN A 403 -15.35 -5.89 -12.73
C ASN A 403 -16.64 -6.06 -13.55
N LEU A 404 -17.67 -5.29 -13.18
CA LEU A 404 -18.92 -5.22 -13.97
C LEU A 404 -18.65 -4.56 -15.31
N THR A 405 -17.85 -3.50 -15.31
CA THR A 405 -17.28 -2.85 -16.49
C THR A 405 -15.77 -2.63 -16.25
N PRO A 406 -14.97 -2.24 -17.25
CA PRO A 406 -13.56 -1.88 -17.02
C PRO A 406 -13.35 -0.83 -15.91
N ASN A 407 -14.34 0.01 -15.67
CA ASN A 407 -14.29 1.13 -14.74
C ASN A 407 -15.00 0.87 -13.40
N LEU A 408 -15.98 -0.07 -13.36
CA LEU A 408 -16.80 -0.33 -12.18
C LEU A 408 -16.48 -1.70 -11.59
N THR A 409 -15.97 -1.70 -10.37
CA THR A 409 -15.59 -2.90 -9.61
C THR A 409 -16.44 -3.03 -8.36
N PHE A 410 -16.96 -4.22 -8.12
CA PHE A 410 -17.53 -4.62 -6.83
C PHE A 410 -16.63 -5.66 -6.17
N ALA A 411 -16.57 -5.64 -4.85
CA ALA A 411 -15.77 -6.60 -4.11
C ALA A 411 -16.39 -6.94 -2.76
N VAL A 412 -16.09 -8.15 -2.28
CA VAL A 412 -16.41 -8.63 -0.94
C VAL A 412 -15.16 -9.24 -0.32
N GLU A 413 -14.95 -9.01 1.00
CA GLU A 413 -13.78 -9.51 1.70
C GLU A 413 -14.16 -9.89 3.14
N TYR A 414 -13.67 -11.03 3.57
CA TYR A 414 -13.68 -11.44 4.97
C TYR A 414 -12.28 -11.32 5.55
N LEU A 415 -12.20 -10.75 6.75
CA LEU A 415 -10.99 -10.59 7.53
C LEU A 415 -11.13 -11.26 8.89
N TYR A 416 -10.08 -11.93 9.31
CA TYR A 416 -9.87 -12.36 10.69
C TYR A 416 -8.51 -11.87 11.15
N GLY A 417 -8.46 -11.33 12.38
CA GLY A 417 -7.20 -10.94 13.01
C GLY A 417 -7.16 -11.35 14.48
N SER A 418 -5.96 -11.45 15.00
CA SER A 418 -5.72 -11.61 16.43
C SER A 418 -4.54 -10.78 16.88
N ARG A 419 -4.61 -10.30 18.11
CA ARG A 419 -3.53 -9.64 18.83
C ARG A 419 -3.17 -10.47 20.05
N LYS A 420 -1.87 -10.64 20.29
CA LYS A 420 -1.30 -11.25 21.48
C LYS A 420 -0.33 -10.26 22.13
N ASP A 421 -0.42 -10.08 23.43
CA ASP A 421 0.49 -9.26 24.22
C ASP A 421 1.61 -10.10 24.85
N MET A 422 2.63 -9.45 25.43
CA MET A 422 3.81 -10.09 26.02
C MET A 422 3.50 -11.00 27.21
N ASN A 423 2.37 -10.80 27.88
CA ASN A 423 1.87 -11.64 29.00
C ASN A 423 1.02 -12.84 28.53
N ASP A 424 1.06 -13.15 27.23
CA ASP A 424 0.28 -14.23 26.60
C ASP A 424 -1.25 -13.99 26.53
N SER A 425 -1.75 -12.84 26.99
CA SER A 425 -3.13 -12.49 26.75
C SER A 425 -3.39 -12.33 25.25
N GLN A 426 -4.56 -12.77 24.78
CA GLN A 426 -4.91 -12.74 23.36
C GLN A 426 -6.38 -12.37 23.16
N ASN A 427 -6.64 -11.61 22.11
CA ASN A 427 -7.98 -11.34 21.62
C ASN A 427 -8.03 -11.39 20.09
N SER A 428 -9.23 -11.44 19.50
CA SER A 428 -9.43 -11.54 18.05
C SER A 428 -10.63 -10.71 17.60
N ALA A 429 -10.65 -10.42 16.31
CA ALA A 429 -11.71 -9.68 15.65
C ALA A 429 -11.99 -10.26 14.26
N ASN A 430 -13.22 -10.03 13.78
CA ASN A 430 -13.65 -10.43 12.44
C ASN A 430 -14.32 -9.24 11.76
N ARG A 431 -14.08 -9.08 10.46
CA ARG A 431 -14.69 -8.03 9.64
C ARG A 431 -15.17 -8.58 8.30
N LEU A 432 -16.33 -8.13 7.87
CA LEU A 432 -16.81 -8.30 6.50
C LEU A 432 -16.77 -6.94 5.82
N ASN A 433 -16.07 -6.83 4.70
CA ASN A 433 -16.02 -5.64 3.85
C ASN A 433 -16.80 -5.88 2.56
N ILE A 434 -17.50 -4.83 2.10
CA ILE A 434 -18.10 -4.74 0.77
C ILE A 434 -17.64 -3.42 0.15
N GLN A 435 -17.24 -3.44 -1.12
CA GLN A 435 -16.76 -2.25 -1.83
C GLN A 435 -17.44 -2.11 -3.18
N ALA A 436 -17.74 -0.86 -3.52
CA ALA A 436 -17.99 -0.42 -4.88
C ALA A 436 -16.96 0.67 -5.25
N GLN A 437 -16.31 0.53 -6.41
CA GLN A 437 -15.32 1.48 -6.89
C GLN A 437 -15.56 1.79 -8.36
N TYR A 438 -15.66 3.09 -8.70
CA TYR A 438 -15.67 3.59 -10.07
C TYR A 438 -14.38 4.34 -10.36
N ARG A 439 -13.72 4.03 -11.49
CA ARG A 439 -12.46 4.65 -11.95
C ARG A 439 -12.71 5.50 -13.19
N PHE A 440 -12.08 6.67 -13.25
CA PHE A 440 -12.22 7.63 -14.36
C PHE A 440 -10.89 8.26 -14.75
#